data_45571dc5e082c61229ab3b84cf567ddb
#
_entry.id   45571dc5e082c61229ab3b84cf567ddb
#
_cell.length_a   1.000
_cell.length_b   1.000
_cell.length_c   1.000
_cell.angle_alpha   90.00
_cell.angle_beta   90.00
_cell.angle_gamma   90.00
#
_symmetry.space_group_name_H-M   'P 1'
#
loop_
_entity.id
_entity.type
_entity.pdbx_description
1 polymer ?
#
loop_
_entity_poly.entity_id
_entity_poly.type
_entity_poly.pdbx_seq_one_letter_code
_entity_poly.pdbx_strand_id
1 'polypeptide(L)'
;MKAAGASFRAPWEDAYEEAKRGDPGQLSLPMVEIFETVEGEGTRAGFPTTFVRVFHCNLRCTWCDTPYSYAPERPAFHATLREIAKQVEAFGWPNVCLTGGEPLIHRHKSQLLIEAIADIEWVRDVHIETNGAIDVRPYVRFRDASARLREVVRFIVDYKLPASGEDSRMIGEHLTSLSERDEVKFVIADERDFARALEVMEFYPTRATILMSPVWDTMPPRDLVALILKHRLRDVKLNLQLHKVIWDPNARGV
;
A
#
# COMPACT_ATOMS: atom_id res chain seq x y z
N MET A 1 -15.31 -0.26 -35.12
CA MET A 1 -14.34 -1.30 -34.69
C MET A 1 -13.20 -0.59 -34.01
N LYS A 2 -13.20 -0.53 -32.65
CA LYS A 2 -12.06 -0.04 -31.88
C LYS A 2 -11.07 -1.19 -31.75
N ALA A 3 -9.83 -0.97 -32.15
CA ALA A 3 -8.74 -1.92 -32.04
C ALA A 3 -8.66 -2.43 -30.59
N ALA A 4 -8.64 -3.76 -30.44
CA ALA A 4 -8.34 -4.39 -29.17
C ALA A 4 -6.99 -3.85 -28.69
N GLY A 5 -7.01 -3.16 -27.55
CA GLY A 5 -5.81 -2.55 -26.99
C GLY A 5 -4.76 -3.64 -26.76
N ALA A 6 -3.59 -3.45 -27.35
CA ALA A 6 -2.43 -4.24 -27.00
C ALA A 6 -2.28 -4.18 -25.46
N SER A 7 -2.30 -5.33 -24.79
CA SER A 7 -2.10 -5.39 -23.36
C SER A 7 -0.70 -4.84 -23.07
N PHE A 8 -0.64 -3.67 -22.45
CA PHE A 8 0.64 -3.08 -22.07
C PHE A 8 1.33 -4.04 -21.09
N ARG A 9 2.38 -4.69 -21.56
CA ARG A 9 3.21 -5.57 -20.74
C ARG A 9 4.21 -4.73 -19.96
N ALA A 10 4.28 -4.93 -18.65
CA ALA A 10 5.24 -4.18 -17.84
C ALA A 10 6.68 -4.67 -18.17
N PRO A 11 7.67 -3.76 -18.20
CA PRO A 11 9.05 -4.13 -18.59
C PRO A 11 9.71 -5.21 -17.72
N TRP A 12 9.17 -5.49 -16.53
CA TRP A 12 9.72 -6.50 -15.59
C TRP A 12 8.97 -7.83 -15.60
N GLU A 13 7.91 -8.01 -16.42
CA GLU A 13 7.18 -9.27 -16.50
C GLU A 13 8.05 -10.41 -17.03
N ASP A 14 9.01 -10.12 -17.94
CA ASP A 14 9.98 -11.11 -18.39
C ASP A 14 10.93 -11.54 -17.26
N ALA A 15 11.35 -10.59 -16.40
CA ALA A 15 12.19 -10.89 -15.24
C ALA A 15 11.45 -11.73 -14.19
N TYR A 16 10.13 -11.57 -14.06
CA TYR A 16 9.30 -12.43 -13.21
C TYR A 16 9.30 -13.87 -13.73
N GLU A 17 9.04 -14.07 -15.02
CA GLU A 17 9.01 -15.40 -15.63
C GLU A 17 10.39 -16.08 -15.59
N GLU A 18 11.46 -15.32 -15.79
CA GLU A 18 12.83 -15.83 -15.67
C GLU A 18 13.13 -16.30 -14.23
N ALA A 19 12.78 -15.48 -13.24
CA ALA A 19 12.98 -15.82 -11.84
C ALA A 19 12.19 -17.06 -11.41
N LYS A 20 10.97 -17.25 -11.94
CA LYS A 20 10.13 -18.44 -11.68
C LYS A 20 10.73 -19.74 -12.23
N ARG A 21 11.58 -19.68 -13.27
CA ARG A 21 12.28 -20.87 -13.80
C ARG A 21 13.46 -21.34 -12.93
N GLY A 22 13.95 -20.44 -12.07
CA GLY A 22 15.01 -20.72 -11.12
C GLY A 22 14.49 -21.01 -9.72
N ASP A 23 15.20 -20.51 -8.71
CA ASP A 23 14.75 -20.51 -7.30
C ASP A 23 14.42 -19.07 -6.87
N PRO A 24 13.16 -18.63 -7.04
CA PRO A 24 12.78 -17.27 -6.68
C PRO A 24 12.96 -16.99 -5.18
N GLY A 25 12.91 -18.02 -4.34
CA GLY A 25 13.14 -17.91 -2.91
C GLY A 25 14.53 -17.39 -2.51
N GLN A 26 15.51 -17.47 -3.39
CA GLN A 26 16.87 -16.95 -3.15
C GLN A 26 17.03 -15.45 -3.48
N LEU A 27 16.08 -14.86 -4.19
CA LEU A 27 16.11 -13.42 -4.45
C LEU A 27 16.00 -12.67 -3.14
N SER A 28 16.79 -11.63 -2.97
CA SER A 28 16.80 -10.84 -1.74
C SER A 28 16.23 -9.44 -1.94
N LEU A 29 15.70 -8.90 -0.86
CA LEU A 29 15.21 -7.53 -0.73
C LEU A 29 15.95 -6.79 0.38
N PRO A 30 16.20 -5.49 0.23
CA PRO A 30 16.63 -4.65 1.33
C PRO A 30 15.44 -4.41 2.27
N MET A 31 15.64 -4.66 3.55
CA MET A 31 14.60 -4.63 4.57
C MET A 31 14.83 -3.54 5.60
N VAL A 32 13.74 -3.05 6.17
CA VAL A 32 13.76 -2.19 7.36
C VAL A 32 13.45 -3.03 8.60
N GLU A 33 12.32 -3.72 8.60
CA GLU A 33 11.83 -4.49 9.74
C GLU A 33 10.77 -5.51 9.31
N ILE A 34 10.60 -6.56 10.12
CA ILE A 34 9.45 -7.47 10.08
C ILE A 34 8.99 -7.64 11.52
N PHE A 35 7.74 -7.28 11.81
CA PHE A 35 7.22 -7.26 13.17
C PHE A 35 5.72 -7.58 13.20
N GLU A 36 5.18 -7.82 14.38
CA GLU A 36 3.76 -8.06 14.61
C GLU A 36 3.15 -6.98 15.50
N THR A 37 1.98 -6.52 15.13
CA THR A 37 1.17 -5.57 15.90
C THR A 37 -0.29 -5.64 15.45
N VAL A 38 -1.10 -4.64 15.75
CA VAL A 38 -2.44 -4.49 15.19
C VAL A 38 -2.39 -3.55 13.99
N GLU A 39 -3.20 -3.83 12.95
CA GLU A 39 -3.37 -2.89 11.84
C GLU A 39 -3.94 -1.57 12.37
N GLY A 40 -3.26 -0.48 12.05
CA GLY A 40 -3.63 0.85 12.54
C GLY A 40 -4.62 1.59 11.65
N GLU A 41 -4.82 1.15 10.41
CA GLU A 41 -5.54 1.90 9.39
C GLU A 41 -6.45 1.01 8.52
N GLY A 42 -7.22 1.64 7.64
CA GLY A 42 -8.00 0.96 6.62
C GLY A 42 -9.19 0.16 7.14
N THR A 43 -9.60 -0.80 6.33
CA THR A 43 -10.73 -1.71 6.65
C THR A 43 -10.29 -2.86 7.56
N ARG A 44 -8.98 -3.01 7.82
CA ARG A 44 -8.40 -4.01 8.72
C ARG A 44 -7.96 -3.44 10.07
N ALA A 45 -8.22 -2.15 10.32
CA ALA A 45 -7.87 -1.52 11.59
C ALA A 45 -8.33 -2.34 12.81
N GLY A 46 -7.41 -2.59 13.74
CA GLY A 46 -7.63 -3.37 14.97
C GLY A 46 -7.37 -4.88 14.85
N PHE A 47 -7.12 -5.43 13.67
CA PHE A 47 -6.76 -6.85 13.53
C PHE A 47 -5.27 -7.09 13.77
N PRO A 48 -4.88 -8.17 14.48
CA PRO A 48 -3.49 -8.62 14.54
C PRO A 48 -2.92 -8.84 13.14
N THR A 49 -1.75 -8.28 12.87
CA THR A 49 -1.16 -8.21 11.53
C THR A 49 0.36 -8.35 11.62
N THR A 50 0.95 -9.10 10.69
CA THR A 50 2.39 -9.11 10.45
C THR A 50 2.76 -8.02 9.46
N PHE A 51 3.65 -7.12 9.83
CA PHE A 51 4.17 -6.06 8.97
C PHE A 51 5.50 -6.47 8.35
N VAL A 52 5.59 -6.39 7.03
CA VAL A 52 6.80 -6.60 6.24
C VAL A 52 7.19 -5.27 5.61
N ARG A 53 8.17 -4.58 6.20
CA ARG A 53 8.61 -3.26 5.76
C ARG A 53 9.89 -3.36 4.95
N VAL A 54 9.77 -3.14 3.64
CA VAL A 54 10.92 -3.09 2.73
C VAL A 54 11.57 -1.71 2.72
N PHE A 55 12.83 -1.65 2.31
CA PHE A 55 13.59 -0.41 2.14
C PHE A 55 13.46 0.11 0.70
N HIS A 56 13.66 1.39 0.49
CA HIS A 56 13.51 2.26 -0.67
C HIS A 56 12.12 2.87 -0.84
N CYS A 57 12.12 4.17 -1.13
CA CYS A 57 10.95 4.92 -1.57
C CYS A 57 11.35 5.86 -2.71
N ASN A 58 10.44 6.05 -3.67
CA ASN A 58 10.58 6.97 -4.79
C ASN A 58 10.04 8.39 -4.46
N LEU A 59 9.41 8.59 -3.29
CA LEU A 59 8.85 9.87 -2.85
C LEU A 59 9.57 10.44 -1.62
N ARG A 60 9.32 11.73 -1.32
CA ARG A 60 9.83 12.46 -0.15
C ARG A 60 8.72 13.33 0.43
N CYS A 61 7.67 12.69 0.93
CA CYS A 61 6.51 13.37 1.49
C CYS A 61 6.88 14.22 2.72
N THR A 62 6.28 15.40 2.84
CA THR A 62 6.56 16.37 3.91
C THR A 62 6.35 15.79 5.32
N TRP A 63 5.31 14.97 5.50
CA TRP A 63 4.96 14.33 6.78
C TRP A 63 5.20 12.81 6.77
N CYS A 64 6.28 12.35 6.11
CA CYS A 64 6.58 10.92 6.10
C CYS A 64 6.86 10.44 7.53
N ASP A 65 6.10 9.45 7.99
CA ASP A 65 6.26 8.83 9.31
C ASP A 65 7.34 7.75 9.34
N THR A 66 7.83 7.33 8.17
CA THR A 66 8.86 6.30 8.02
C THR A 66 10.10 6.81 7.24
N PRO A 67 10.68 7.98 7.59
CA PRO A 67 11.82 8.53 6.85
C PRO A 67 13.07 7.64 6.90
N TYR A 68 13.10 6.70 7.83
CA TYR A 68 14.15 5.70 7.97
C TYR A 68 14.06 4.55 6.95
N SER A 69 13.04 4.54 6.10
CA SER A 69 12.83 3.50 5.07
C SER A 69 13.43 3.84 3.70
N TYR A 70 14.20 4.95 3.59
CA TYR A 70 14.86 5.37 2.34
C TYR A 70 16.13 6.20 2.60
N ALA A 71 16.92 6.43 1.54
CA ALA A 71 18.13 7.23 1.61
C ALA A 71 17.89 8.67 2.16
N PRO A 72 18.80 9.22 2.98
CA PRO A 72 20.19 8.81 3.16
C PRO A 72 20.41 7.58 4.08
N GLU A 73 19.36 7.10 4.74
CA GLU A 73 19.41 5.89 5.55
C GLU A 73 19.84 4.67 4.73
N ARG A 74 20.13 3.59 5.42
CA ARG A 74 20.49 2.30 4.82
C ARG A 74 19.49 1.22 5.26
N PRO A 75 19.31 0.17 4.46
CA PRO A 75 18.52 -0.97 4.91
C PRO A 75 19.12 -1.54 6.20
N ALA A 76 18.25 -1.92 7.13
CA ALA A 76 18.68 -2.54 8.39
C ALA A 76 19.33 -3.91 8.15
N PHE A 77 18.79 -4.66 7.18
CA PHE A 77 19.31 -5.95 6.75
C PHE A 77 18.89 -6.27 5.31
N HIS A 78 19.37 -7.37 4.79
CA HIS A 78 18.88 -8.00 3.56
C HIS A 78 18.32 -9.36 3.91
N ALA A 79 17.18 -9.73 3.33
CA ALA A 79 16.59 -11.05 3.50
C ALA A 79 16.12 -11.60 2.16
N THR A 80 16.26 -12.89 1.98
CA THR A 80 15.72 -13.61 0.83
C THR A 80 14.20 -13.71 0.94
N LEU A 81 13.51 -13.85 -0.19
CA LEU A 81 12.04 -14.00 -0.17
C LEU A 81 11.61 -15.20 0.68
N ARG A 82 12.41 -16.27 0.68
CA ARG A 82 12.19 -17.46 1.52
C ARG A 82 12.33 -17.15 3.01
N GLU A 83 13.32 -16.37 3.42
CA GLU A 83 13.50 -15.97 4.82
C GLU A 83 12.37 -15.07 5.29
N ILE A 84 11.92 -14.10 4.45
CA ILE A 84 10.79 -13.25 4.75
C ILE A 84 9.51 -14.09 4.94
N ALA A 85 9.20 -14.99 3.99
CA ALA A 85 8.02 -15.84 4.07
C ALA A 85 8.04 -16.73 5.32
N LYS A 86 9.19 -17.33 5.66
CA LYS A 86 9.35 -18.13 6.90
C LYS A 86 9.11 -17.30 8.17
N GLN A 87 9.53 -16.04 8.20
CA GLN A 87 9.30 -15.19 9.37
C GLN A 87 7.82 -14.82 9.48
N VAL A 88 7.15 -14.50 8.38
CA VAL A 88 5.69 -14.29 8.33
C VAL A 88 4.96 -15.55 8.81
N GLU A 89 5.39 -16.71 8.33
CA GLU A 89 4.86 -18.00 8.73
C GLU A 89 5.01 -18.25 10.24
N ALA A 90 6.15 -17.90 10.82
CA ALA A 90 6.43 -18.07 12.25
C ALA A 90 5.57 -17.19 13.16
N PHE A 91 5.18 -16.00 12.72
CA PHE A 91 4.24 -15.17 13.48
C PHE A 91 2.81 -15.71 13.48
N GLY A 92 2.38 -16.38 12.41
CA GLY A 92 1.11 -17.12 12.37
C GLY A 92 -0.17 -16.29 12.26
N TRP A 93 -0.07 -14.97 12.00
CA TRP A 93 -1.24 -14.11 11.85
C TRP A 93 -1.85 -14.23 10.43
N PRO A 94 -3.19 -14.21 10.31
CA PRO A 94 -3.86 -14.34 9.02
C PRO A 94 -3.78 -13.07 8.16
N ASN A 95 -3.41 -11.94 8.74
CA ASN A 95 -3.27 -10.67 8.04
C ASN A 95 -1.79 -10.29 7.91
N VAL A 96 -1.39 -9.85 6.72
CA VAL A 96 -0.03 -9.41 6.43
C VAL A 96 -0.08 -8.07 5.71
N CYS A 97 0.60 -7.08 6.25
CA CYS A 97 0.81 -5.78 5.62
C CYS A 97 2.18 -5.75 4.94
N LEU A 98 2.21 -5.70 3.62
CA LEU A 98 3.42 -5.41 2.87
C LEU A 98 3.51 -3.91 2.64
N THR A 99 4.48 -3.29 3.29
CA THR A 99 4.65 -1.84 3.33
C THR A 99 6.14 -1.48 3.24
N GLY A 100 6.51 -0.28 3.61
CA GLY A 100 7.90 0.13 3.67
C GLY A 100 8.08 1.58 3.32
N GLY A 101 9.13 1.87 2.53
CA GLY A 101 9.18 3.07 1.72
C GLY A 101 8.13 2.98 0.62
N GLU A 102 8.42 2.15 -0.39
CA GLU A 102 7.45 1.77 -1.44
C GLU A 102 7.63 0.30 -1.82
N PRO A 103 6.70 -0.59 -1.44
CA PRO A 103 6.89 -2.02 -1.63
C PRO A 103 6.89 -2.45 -3.09
N LEU A 104 6.23 -1.72 -3.99
CA LEU A 104 6.16 -2.07 -5.41
C LEU A 104 7.39 -1.63 -6.23
N ILE A 105 8.31 -0.86 -5.63
CA ILE A 105 9.53 -0.37 -6.30
C ILE A 105 10.45 -1.53 -6.74
N HIS A 106 10.37 -2.66 -6.07
CA HIS A 106 11.18 -3.85 -6.35
C HIS A 106 10.64 -4.71 -7.50
N ARG A 107 9.53 -4.30 -8.13
CA ARG A 107 8.99 -4.86 -9.39
C ARG A 107 8.69 -6.36 -9.28
N HIS A 108 9.36 -7.21 -10.09
CA HIS A 108 9.15 -8.66 -10.08
C HIS A 108 9.42 -9.30 -8.72
N LYS A 109 10.38 -8.78 -7.95
CA LYS A 109 10.64 -9.28 -6.60
C LYS A 109 9.47 -9.00 -5.66
N SER A 110 8.78 -7.87 -5.82
CA SER A 110 7.55 -7.58 -5.07
C SER A 110 6.45 -8.57 -5.42
N GLN A 111 6.26 -8.89 -6.71
CA GLN A 111 5.27 -9.89 -7.13
C GLN A 111 5.56 -11.26 -6.53
N LEU A 112 6.83 -11.70 -6.59
CA LEU A 112 7.26 -12.99 -6.04
C LEU A 112 7.13 -13.04 -4.51
N LEU A 113 7.36 -11.92 -3.81
CA LEU A 113 7.14 -11.85 -2.37
C LEU A 113 5.65 -11.94 -2.02
N ILE A 114 4.80 -11.19 -2.76
CA ILE A 114 3.34 -11.24 -2.59
C ILE A 114 2.83 -12.67 -2.79
N GLU A 115 3.29 -13.34 -3.83
CA GLU A 115 2.93 -14.75 -4.11
C GLU A 115 3.39 -15.67 -2.96
N ALA A 116 4.66 -15.58 -2.54
CA ALA A 116 5.19 -16.41 -1.48
C ALA A 116 4.45 -16.24 -0.14
N ILE A 117 4.01 -15.02 0.21
CA ILE A 117 3.22 -14.75 1.41
C ILE A 117 1.77 -15.27 1.22
N ALA A 118 1.17 -15.04 0.05
CA ALA A 118 -0.18 -15.48 -0.23
C ALA A 118 -0.34 -17.00 -0.26
N ASP A 119 0.73 -17.73 -0.58
CA ASP A 119 0.74 -19.20 -0.60
C ASP A 119 0.79 -19.83 0.80
N ILE A 120 1.06 -19.06 1.86
CA ILE A 120 0.99 -19.55 3.24
C ILE A 120 -0.48 -19.90 3.55
N GLU A 121 -0.72 -21.14 3.99
CA GLU A 121 -2.05 -21.76 4.08
C GLU A 121 -3.07 -20.95 4.89
N TRP A 122 -2.66 -20.39 6.03
CA TRP A 122 -3.57 -19.65 6.94
C TRP A 122 -3.65 -18.15 6.68
N VAL A 123 -2.86 -17.60 5.76
CA VAL A 123 -2.97 -16.20 5.38
C VAL A 123 -4.32 -15.97 4.66
N ARG A 124 -5.05 -14.95 5.09
CA ARG A 124 -6.38 -14.58 4.58
C ARG A 124 -6.43 -13.19 3.96
N ASP A 125 -5.47 -12.33 4.33
CA ASP A 125 -5.38 -10.96 3.81
C ASP A 125 -3.91 -10.56 3.68
N VAL A 126 -3.50 -10.23 2.47
CA VAL A 126 -2.21 -9.60 2.16
C VAL A 126 -2.53 -8.23 1.59
N HIS A 127 -2.41 -7.19 2.37
CA HIS A 127 -2.62 -5.84 1.90
C HIS A 127 -1.30 -5.14 1.63
N ILE A 128 -1.24 -4.48 0.48
CA ILE A 128 -0.07 -3.79 -0.01
C ILE A 128 -0.32 -2.29 0.08
N GLU A 129 0.39 -1.61 0.99
CA GLU A 129 0.38 -0.16 1.09
C GLU A 129 1.36 0.46 0.10
N THR A 130 0.84 1.08 -0.95
CA THR A 130 1.63 1.72 -2.00
C THR A 130 1.32 3.22 -2.10
N ASN A 131 2.32 4.01 -2.44
CA ASN A 131 2.25 5.47 -2.43
C ASN A 131 1.59 6.10 -3.68
N GLY A 132 1.04 5.31 -4.58
CA GLY A 132 0.31 5.79 -5.76
C GLY A 132 1.16 6.37 -6.90
N ALA A 133 2.49 6.46 -6.76
CA ALA A 133 3.41 6.93 -7.80
C ALA A 133 4.03 5.79 -8.62
N ILE A 134 3.63 4.56 -8.34
CA ILE A 134 3.93 3.37 -9.15
C ILE A 134 2.63 2.88 -9.76
N ASP A 135 2.65 2.57 -11.05
CA ASP A 135 1.47 2.04 -11.74
C ASP A 135 1.10 0.66 -11.17
N VAL A 136 -0.06 0.59 -10.49
CA VAL A 136 -0.53 -0.67 -9.88
C VAL A 136 -1.22 -1.60 -10.88
N ARG A 137 -1.57 -1.15 -12.10
CA ARG A 137 -2.28 -1.97 -13.10
C ARG A 137 -1.59 -3.30 -13.44
N PRO A 138 -0.25 -3.37 -13.60
CA PRO A 138 0.44 -4.65 -13.76
C PRO A 138 0.27 -5.59 -12.58
N TYR A 139 0.26 -5.06 -11.36
CA TYR A 139 0.08 -5.85 -10.13
C TYR A 139 -1.37 -6.30 -9.94
N VAL A 140 -2.34 -5.46 -10.33
CA VAL A 140 -3.76 -5.85 -10.37
C VAL A 140 -3.97 -7.00 -11.35
N ARG A 141 -3.40 -6.93 -12.56
CA ARG A 141 -3.47 -8.04 -13.53
C ARG A 141 -2.81 -9.31 -12.99
N PHE A 142 -1.65 -9.19 -12.37
CA PHE A 142 -0.96 -10.31 -11.73
C PHE A 142 -1.84 -10.98 -10.65
N ARG A 143 -2.44 -10.18 -9.76
CA ARG A 143 -3.39 -10.68 -8.76
C ARG A 143 -4.56 -11.40 -9.41
N ASP A 144 -5.18 -10.78 -10.40
CA ASP A 144 -6.41 -11.26 -11.01
C ASP A 144 -6.20 -12.52 -11.89
N ALA A 145 -4.97 -12.80 -12.28
CA ALA A 145 -4.61 -14.01 -13.01
C ALA A 145 -4.61 -15.29 -12.13
N SER A 146 -4.52 -15.17 -10.81
CA SER A 146 -4.52 -16.27 -9.85
C SER A 146 -5.76 -16.25 -8.97
N ALA A 147 -6.47 -17.38 -8.84
CA ALA A 147 -7.61 -17.50 -7.93
C ALA A 147 -7.21 -17.22 -6.48
N ARG A 148 -6.06 -17.75 -6.04
CA ARG A 148 -5.54 -17.56 -4.68
C ARG A 148 -5.19 -16.08 -4.41
N LEU A 149 -4.44 -15.44 -5.31
CA LEU A 149 -4.08 -14.03 -5.13
C LEU A 149 -5.32 -13.12 -5.13
N ARG A 150 -6.29 -13.39 -6.00
CA ARG A 150 -7.55 -12.64 -6.06
C ARG A 150 -8.36 -12.76 -4.76
N GLU A 151 -8.28 -13.90 -4.10
CA GLU A 151 -8.96 -14.14 -2.82
C GLU A 151 -8.29 -13.36 -1.68
N VAL A 152 -6.95 -13.32 -1.61
CA VAL A 152 -6.26 -12.85 -0.41
C VAL A 152 -5.54 -11.52 -0.57
N VAL A 153 -5.18 -11.10 -1.80
CA VAL A 153 -4.38 -9.89 -2.05
C VAL A 153 -5.27 -8.69 -2.34
N ARG A 154 -4.94 -7.55 -1.74
CA ARG A 154 -5.57 -6.25 -2.02
C ARG A 154 -4.56 -5.13 -1.96
N PHE A 155 -4.87 -4.02 -2.61
CA PHE A 155 -4.03 -2.83 -2.65
C PHE A 155 -4.67 -1.72 -1.85
N ILE A 156 -3.84 -0.99 -1.08
CA ILE A 156 -4.17 0.28 -0.43
C ILE A 156 -3.33 1.34 -1.12
N VAL A 157 -3.96 2.11 -2.00
CA VAL A 157 -3.27 3.14 -2.77
C VAL A 157 -3.38 4.47 -2.04
N ASP A 158 -2.28 4.92 -1.44
CA ASP A 158 -2.18 6.21 -0.77
C ASP A 158 -1.90 7.31 -1.81
N TYR A 159 -2.95 7.92 -2.34
CA TYR A 159 -2.86 8.99 -3.32
C TYR A 159 -2.41 10.29 -2.64
N LYS A 160 -1.19 10.72 -2.94
CA LYS A 160 -0.60 11.90 -2.33
C LYS A 160 -1.22 13.19 -2.85
N LEU A 161 -1.48 14.13 -1.94
CA LEU A 161 -2.13 15.41 -2.18
C LEU A 161 -1.14 16.57 -2.11
N PRO A 162 -1.52 17.81 -2.53
CA PRO A 162 -0.59 18.94 -2.67
C PRO A 162 0.29 19.20 -1.46
N ALA A 163 -0.27 19.16 -0.25
CA ALA A 163 0.50 19.45 0.96
C ALA A 163 1.60 18.40 1.25
N SER A 164 1.53 17.21 0.65
CA SER A 164 2.60 16.21 0.70
C SER A 164 3.85 16.63 -0.06
N GLY A 165 3.72 17.54 -1.04
CA GLY A 165 4.76 17.91 -1.99
C GLY A 165 4.95 16.93 -3.16
N GLU A 166 4.16 15.86 -3.23
CA GLU A 166 4.37 14.76 -4.19
C GLU A 166 3.16 14.49 -5.13
N ASP A 167 2.14 15.36 -5.09
CA ASP A 167 0.89 15.21 -5.88
C ASP A 167 1.13 15.14 -7.39
N SER A 168 2.13 15.87 -7.90
CA SER A 168 2.48 15.88 -9.32
C SER A 168 2.99 14.53 -9.85
N ARG A 169 3.33 13.59 -8.97
CA ARG A 169 3.85 12.27 -9.31
C ARG A 169 2.77 11.19 -9.33
N MET A 170 1.54 11.54 -8.95
CA MET A 170 0.46 10.58 -8.83
C MET A 170 -0.06 10.11 -10.19
N ILE A 171 -0.40 8.84 -10.26
CA ILE A 171 -0.99 8.21 -11.44
C ILE A 171 -2.47 7.97 -11.13
N GLY A 172 -3.36 8.88 -11.55
CA GLY A 172 -4.80 8.78 -11.24
C GLY A 172 -5.49 7.65 -11.99
N GLU A 173 -5.07 7.37 -13.24
CA GLU A 173 -5.70 6.39 -14.11
C GLU A 173 -5.73 4.98 -13.53
N HIS A 174 -4.78 4.61 -12.71
CA HIS A 174 -4.74 3.28 -12.11
C HIS A 174 -5.83 3.03 -11.07
N LEU A 175 -6.40 4.10 -10.46
CA LEU A 175 -7.49 3.98 -9.49
C LEU A 175 -8.74 3.32 -10.09
N THR A 176 -8.97 3.51 -11.39
CA THR A 176 -10.11 2.91 -12.10
C THR A 176 -9.99 1.38 -12.26
N SER A 177 -8.80 0.81 -12.05
CA SER A 177 -8.54 -0.63 -12.12
C SER A 177 -8.76 -1.36 -10.81
N LEU A 178 -8.93 -0.62 -9.72
CA LEU A 178 -9.12 -1.18 -8.39
C LEU A 178 -10.51 -1.81 -8.22
N SER A 179 -10.60 -2.80 -7.35
CA SER A 179 -11.82 -3.55 -7.03
C SER A 179 -12.42 -3.09 -5.68
N GLU A 180 -13.58 -3.63 -5.32
CA GLU A 180 -14.23 -3.39 -4.03
C GLU A 180 -13.42 -3.91 -2.83
N ARG A 181 -12.42 -4.76 -3.07
CA ARG A 181 -11.50 -5.26 -2.05
C ARG A 181 -10.36 -4.29 -1.75
N ASP A 182 -10.07 -3.40 -2.70
CA ASP A 182 -8.97 -2.45 -2.62
C ASP A 182 -9.40 -1.17 -1.89
N GLU A 183 -8.44 -0.35 -1.52
CA GLU A 183 -8.66 0.91 -0.83
C GLU A 183 -7.90 2.03 -1.53
N VAL A 184 -8.48 3.23 -1.55
CA VAL A 184 -7.80 4.47 -1.93
C VAL A 184 -7.76 5.37 -0.72
N LYS A 185 -6.56 5.74 -0.28
CA LYS A 185 -6.33 6.58 0.89
C LYS A 185 -5.91 7.98 0.47
N PHE A 186 -6.60 8.99 1.01
CA PHE A 186 -6.26 10.40 0.91
C PHE A 186 -5.88 10.91 2.30
N VAL A 187 -4.64 11.39 2.47
CA VAL A 187 -4.16 11.97 3.72
C VAL A 187 -4.27 13.49 3.63
N ILE A 188 -5.18 14.06 4.40
CA ILE A 188 -5.67 15.44 4.30
C ILE A 188 -4.97 16.31 5.34
N ALA A 189 -4.20 17.30 4.90
CA ALA A 189 -3.56 18.26 5.78
C ALA A 189 -4.37 19.55 5.96
N ASP A 190 -5.15 19.94 4.93
CA ASP A 190 -5.91 21.19 4.89
C ASP A 190 -7.09 21.09 3.90
N GLU A 191 -7.86 22.20 3.76
CA GLU A 191 -8.99 22.28 2.84
C GLU A 191 -8.56 22.20 1.35
N ARG A 192 -7.34 22.56 1.00
CA ARG A 192 -6.81 22.44 -0.37
C ARG A 192 -6.61 20.96 -0.74
N ASP A 193 -6.05 20.20 0.19
CA ASP A 193 -5.94 18.74 0.03
C ASP A 193 -7.32 18.10 -0.10
N PHE A 194 -8.27 18.52 0.75
CA PHE A 194 -9.63 18.01 0.69
C PHE A 194 -10.29 18.30 -0.67
N ALA A 195 -10.17 19.53 -1.17
CA ALA A 195 -10.71 19.91 -2.48
C ALA A 195 -10.06 19.08 -3.60
N ARG A 196 -8.73 18.88 -3.53
CA ARG A 196 -8.01 18.06 -4.51
C ARG A 196 -8.44 16.59 -4.47
N ALA A 197 -8.69 16.02 -3.30
CA ALA A 197 -9.22 14.67 -3.18
C ALA A 197 -10.59 14.53 -3.85
N LEU A 198 -11.49 15.52 -3.71
CA LEU A 198 -12.77 15.52 -4.41
C LEU A 198 -12.61 15.54 -5.94
N GLU A 199 -11.70 16.36 -6.47
CA GLU A 199 -11.39 16.38 -7.91
C GLU A 199 -10.90 15.01 -8.39
N VAL A 200 -9.97 14.37 -7.65
CA VAL A 200 -9.44 13.05 -8.00
C VAL A 200 -10.55 12.00 -8.01
N MET A 201 -11.45 12.01 -7.03
CA MET A 201 -12.58 11.09 -6.96
C MET A 201 -13.55 11.27 -8.15
N GLU A 202 -13.74 12.51 -8.60
CA GLU A 202 -14.58 12.81 -9.77
C GLU A 202 -13.93 12.37 -11.07
N PHE A 203 -12.63 12.65 -11.26
CA PHE A 203 -11.91 12.35 -12.50
C PHE A 203 -11.58 10.86 -12.66
N TYR A 204 -11.35 10.16 -11.55
CA TYR A 204 -10.93 8.76 -11.54
C TYR A 204 -11.86 7.89 -10.69
N PRO A 205 -13.09 7.65 -11.15
CA PRO A 205 -14.06 6.85 -10.40
C PRO A 205 -13.50 5.44 -10.15
N THR A 206 -13.60 4.99 -8.92
CA THR A 206 -13.12 3.68 -8.48
C THR A 206 -14.21 2.89 -7.76
N ARG A 207 -14.08 1.56 -7.72
CA ARG A 207 -14.90 0.69 -6.88
C ARG A 207 -14.27 0.43 -5.50
N ALA A 208 -13.03 0.86 -5.31
CA ALA A 208 -12.33 0.71 -4.03
C ALA A 208 -12.98 1.54 -2.92
N THR A 209 -12.82 1.10 -1.68
CA THR A 209 -13.23 1.88 -0.52
C THR A 209 -12.38 3.15 -0.42
N ILE A 210 -13.02 4.31 -0.35
CA ILE A 210 -12.33 5.58 -0.17
C ILE A 210 -12.11 5.84 1.33
N LEU A 211 -10.85 6.09 1.69
CA LEU A 211 -10.42 6.44 3.03
C LEU A 211 -9.95 7.89 3.05
N MET A 212 -10.39 8.67 4.02
CA MET A 212 -9.83 10.00 4.31
C MET A 212 -9.23 10.02 5.70
N SER A 213 -7.91 10.26 5.75
CA SER A 213 -7.13 10.31 6.98
C SER A 213 -6.70 11.75 7.25
N PRO A 214 -6.83 12.26 8.47
CA PRO A 214 -6.24 13.54 8.81
C PRO A 214 -4.71 13.40 8.98
N VAL A 215 -3.94 14.38 8.50
CA VAL A 215 -2.54 14.54 8.90
C VAL A 215 -2.50 14.84 10.41
N TRP A 216 -1.75 14.07 11.17
CA TRP A 216 -1.78 14.04 12.63
C TRP A 216 -1.68 15.44 13.29
N ASP A 217 -0.75 16.27 12.84
CA ASP A 217 -0.45 17.54 13.50
C ASP A 217 -1.18 18.75 12.89
N THR A 218 -1.81 18.62 11.71
CA THR A 218 -2.34 19.78 10.97
C THR A 218 -3.84 19.75 10.75
N MET A 219 -4.46 18.57 10.68
CA MET A 219 -5.90 18.41 10.46
C MET A 219 -6.55 17.73 11.68
N PRO A 220 -7.26 18.44 12.54
CA PRO A 220 -8.04 17.81 13.61
C PRO A 220 -9.07 16.83 13.02
N PRO A 221 -9.18 15.59 13.52
CA PRO A 221 -10.15 14.61 12.99
C PRO A 221 -11.59 15.14 12.93
N ARG A 222 -12.03 15.94 13.92
CA ARG A 222 -13.36 16.55 13.96
C ARG A 222 -13.60 17.48 12.78
N ASP A 223 -12.57 18.19 12.31
CA ASP A 223 -12.69 19.15 11.23
C ASP A 223 -12.82 18.41 9.88
N LEU A 224 -12.06 17.31 9.70
CA LEU A 224 -12.23 16.42 8.56
C LEU A 224 -13.62 15.77 8.54
N VAL A 225 -14.15 15.34 9.69
CA VAL A 225 -15.54 14.85 9.81
C VAL A 225 -16.52 15.92 9.38
N ALA A 226 -16.35 17.17 9.81
CA ALA A 226 -17.23 18.28 9.41
C ALA A 226 -17.20 18.49 7.88
N LEU A 227 -16.04 18.39 7.23
CA LEU A 227 -15.91 18.47 5.77
C LEU A 227 -16.63 17.32 5.07
N ILE A 228 -16.41 16.08 5.51
CA ILE A 228 -17.07 14.88 4.95
C ILE A 228 -18.60 15.03 5.02
N LEU A 229 -19.14 15.45 6.16
CA LEU A 229 -20.57 15.63 6.36
C LEU A 229 -21.12 16.80 5.55
N LYS A 230 -20.42 17.95 5.51
CA LYS A 230 -20.78 19.12 4.72
C LYS A 230 -20.92 18.79 3.23
N HIS A 231 -20.00 18.01 2.71
CA HIS A 231 -19.97 17.60 1.30
C HIS A 231 -20.79 16.33 1.01
N ARG A 232 -21.47 15.77 2.03
CA ARG A 232 -22.34 14.59 1.93
C ARG A 232 -21.65 13.38 1.26
N LEU A 233 -20.40 13.13 1.59
CA LEU A 233 -19.61 12.02 1.05
C LEU A 233 -20.05 10.70 1.70
N ARG A 234 -21.03 10.02 1.08
CA ARG A 234 -21.72 8.87 1.66
C ARG A 234 -20.86 7.61 1.72
N ASP A 235 -19.93 7.46 0.76
CA ASP A 235 -19.12 6.26 0.55
C ASP A 235 -17.66 6.48 0.97
N VAL A 236 -17.38 7.53 1.75
CA VAL A 236 -16.06 7.84 2.29
C VAL A 236 -16.00 7.42 3.75
N LYS A 237 -14.98 6.64 4.10
CA LYS A 237 -14.70 6.23 5.47
C LYS A 237 -13.65 7.17 6.09
N LEU A 238 -13.97 7.75 7.24
CA LEU A 238 -12.93 8.37 8.08
C LEU A 238 -11.94 7.29 8.50
N ASN A 239 -10.67 7.54 8.30
CA ASN A 239 -9.59 6.64 8.65
C ASN A 239 -8.65 7.31 9.65
N LEU A 240 -8.60 6.78 10.87
CA LEU A 240 -7.69 7.23 11.91
C LEU A 240 -6.47 6.32 11.98
N GLN A 241 -5.35 6.86 12.41
CA GLN A 241 -4.12 6.13 12.67
C GLN A 241 -4.14 5.59 14.12
N LEU A 242 -4.73 4.41 14.34
CA LEU A 242 -4.91 3.84 15.68
C LEU A 242 -3.59 3.66 16.41
N HIS A 243 -2.51 3.30 15.71
CA HIS A 243 -1.18 3.14 16.30
C HIS A 243 -0.71 4.42 17.00
N LYS A 244 -1.03 5.61 16.50
CA LYS A 244 -0.69 6.90 17.14
C LYS A 244 -1.56 7.23 18.37
N VAL A 245 -2.67 6.51 18.55
CA VAL A 245 -3.53 6.63 19.74
C VAL A 245 -3.11 5.62 20.83
N ILE A 246 -2.66 4.43 20.39
CA ILE A 246 -2.30 3.32 21.30
C ILE A 246 -0.89 3.50 21.86
N TRP A 247 0.04 3.97 21.02
CA TRP A 247 1.46 4.15 21.38
C TRP A 247 1.90 5.61 21.18
N ASP A 248 3.14 5.88 21.54
CA ASP A 248 3.77 7.17 21.18
C ASP A 248 3.73 7.35 19.65
N PRO A 249 3.27 8.51 19.12
CA PRO A 249 3.17 8.74 17.69
C PRO A 249 4.46 8.52 16.89
N ASN A 250 5.62 8.59 17.55
CA ASN A 250 6.94 8.37 16.96
C ASN A 250 7.51 6.97 17.24
N ALA A 251 6.76 6.08 17.89
CA ALA A 251 7.20 4.72 18.14
C ALA A 251 7.42 3.95 16.84
N ARG A 252 8.41 3.04 16.84
CA ARG A 252 8.70 2.15 15.70
C ARG A 252 8.37 0.71 16.07
N GLY A 253 7.94 -0.08 15.08
CA GLY A 253 7.63 -1.50 15.27
C GLY A 253 6.40 -1.76 16.14
N VAL A 254 5.41 -0.86 16.09
CA VAL A 254 4.17 -0.89 16.90
C VAL A 254 2.94 -0.75 16.03
#